data_5cd133909ad215cd53ddb5bcfee3b18c
#
_entry.id   5cd133909ad215cd53ddb5bcfee3b18c
#
_cell.length_a   1.000
_cell.length_b   1.000
_cell.length_c   1.000
_cell.angle_alpha   90.00
_cell.angle_beta   90.00
_cell.angle_gamma   90.00
#
_symmetry.space_group_name_H-M   'P 1'
#
loop_
_entity.id
_entity.type
_entity.pdbx_description
1 polymer ?
#
loop_
_entity_poly.entity_id
_entity_poly.type
_entity_poly.pdbx_seq_one_letter_code
_entity_poly.pdbx_strand_id
1 'polypeptide(L)'
;WDVPRMLSVNENCLQQEKVRRIVLDGTMTVESDWTAVKGSLSLTRVLFPSVDEAAFCEKYILKNTGEKPLYVEIPRARSVIRTAPAKGVEGSYELVAEICGDTALMLAPRAEVAFGAFFSGRRSGDEALALNADAECAKRRALVAEWQRNLVLDTPDPVIDAMFAF
;
A
#
# COMPACT_ATOMS: atom_id res chain seq x y z
N TRP A 1 -3.83 10.07 6.87
CA TRP A 1 -2.50 9.45 6.97
C TRP A 1 -1.77 9.63 5.64
N ASP A 2 -0.59 10.25 5.70
CA ASP A 2 0.32 10.40 4.55
C ASP A 2 1.57 9.56 4.87
N VAL A 3 1.47 8.25 4.60
CA VAL A 3 2.51 7.28 4.98
C VAL A 3 3.90 7.66 4.45
N PRO A 4 4.08 8.10 3.18
CA PRO A 4 5.38 8.51 2.69
C PRO A 4 6.04 9.63 3.53
N ARG A 5 5.26 10.58 4.03
CA ARG A 5 5.79 11.67 4.88
C ARG A 5 6.11 11.26 6.30
N MET A 6 5.68 10.07 6.71
CA MET A 6 6.04 9.51 8.01
C MET A 6 7.39 8.77 7.96
N LEU A 7 7.93 8.52 6.77
CA LEU A 7 9.25 7.93 6.59
C LEU A 7 10.34 8.97 6.86
N SER A 8 11.43 8.53 7.47
CA SER A 8 12.64 9.33 7.62
C SER A 8 13.78 8.74 6.79
N VAL A 9 14.48 9.61 6.07
CA VAL A 9 15.67 9.26 5.30
C VAL A 9 16.79 10.24 5.63
N ASN A 10 17.90 9.74 6.16
CA ASN A 10 18.99 10.55 6.70
C ASN A 10 18.46 11.61 7.68
N GLU A 11 17.61 11.17 8.63
CA GLU A 11 16.99 12.01 9.68
C GLU A 11 16.05 13.10 9.16
N ASN A 12 15.60 13.01 7.91
CA ASN A 12 14.69 13.97 7.29
C ASN A 12 13.47 13.29 6.70
N CYS A 13 12.28 13.89 6.88
CA CYS A 13 11.08 13.40 6.23
C CYS A 13 11.13 13.60 4.72
N LEU A 14 10.49 12.70 3.98
CA LEU A 14 10.30 12.84 2.54
C LEU A 14 9.37 14.03 2.23
N GLN A 15 9.79 14.96 1.39
CA GLN A 15 9.09 16.22 1.17
C GLN A 15 8.50 16.39 -0.23
N GLN A 16 9.22 16.00 -1.26
CA GLN A 16 8.81 16.23 -2.65
C GLN A 16 8.66 14.92 -3.39
N GLU A 17 7.46 14.68 -3.87
CA GLU A 17 7.12 13.55 -4.71
C GLU A 17 7.02 13.98 -6.17
N LYS A 18 7.65 13.21 -7.05
CA LYS A 18 7.44 13.28 -8.50
C LYS A 18 6.89 11.95 -8.98
N VAL A 19 5.59 11.89 -9.20
CA VAL A 19 4.94 10.70 -9.77
C VAL A 19 5.43 10.50 -11.21
N ARG A 20 5.90 9.29 -11.51
CA ARG A 20 6.35 8.88 -12.84
C ARG A 20 5.27 8.12 -13.59
N ARG A 21 4.56 7.24 -12.88
CA ARG A 21 3.61 6.33 -13.49
C ARG A 21 2.52 5.93 -12.51
N ILE A 22 1.31 5.78 -13.02
CA ILE A 22 0.18 5.14 -12.33
C ILE A 22 -0.33 4.02 -13.22
N VAL A 23 -0.52 2.84 -12.67
CA VAL A 23 -1.09 1.66 -13.34
C VAL A 23 -2.31 1.21 -12.57
N LEU A 24 -3.39 0.93 -13.29
CA LEU A 24 -4.63 0.37 -12.77
C LEU A 24 -4.83 -0.98 -13.47
N ASP A 25 -4.67 -2.06 -12.72
CA ASP A 25 -4.74 -3.44 -13.22
C ASP A 25 -5.44 -4.37 -12.21
N GLY A 26 -6.48 -3.86 -11.56
CA GLY A 26 -7.12 -4.50 -10.41
C GLY A 26 -6.43 -4.20 -9.08
N THR A 27 -5.24 -3.61 -9.14
CA THR A 27 -4.57 -2.84 -8.09
C THR A 27 -4.26 -1.45 -8.61
N MET A 28 -3.98 -0.48 -7.73
CA MET A 28 -3.43 0.80 -8.14
C MET A 28 -1.94 0.85 -7.76
N THR A 29 -1.07 0.80 -8.76
CA THR A 29 0.37 0.94 -8.56
C THR A 29 0.80 2.36 -8.89
N VAL A 30 1.43 3.05 -7.94
CA VAL A 30 1.99 4.39 -8.10
C VAL A 30 3.50 4.32 -7.95
N GLU A 31 4.22 4.68 -9.01
CA GLU A 31 5.67 4.78 -9.02
C GLU A 31 6.09 6.25 -8.96
N SER A 32 6.91 6.60 -8.00
CA SER A 32 7.35 7.98 -7.79
C SER A 32 8.83 8.07 -7.42
N ASP A 33 9.44 9.20 -7.76
CA ASP A 33 10.74 9.60 -7.27
C ASP A 33 10.57 10.57 -6.11
N TRP A 34 11.42 10.41 -5.10
CA TRP A 34 11.46 11.28 -3.93
C TRP A 34 12.85 11.85 -3.76
N THR A 35 12.90 13.15 -3.52
CA THR A 35 14.13 13.82 -3.16
C THR A 35 14.32 13.74 -1.66
N ALA A 36 15.40 13.12 -1.24
CA ALA A 36 15.85 13.10 0.14
C ALA A 36 17.11 13.96 0.29
N VAL A 37 17.40 14.40 1.51
CA VAL A 37 18.67 15.09 1.82
C VAL A 37 19.83 14.15 1.55
N LYS A 38 20.70 14.51 0.61
CA LYS A 38 21.88 13.76 0.19
C LYS A 38 21.59 12.39 -0.44
N GLY A 39 20.43 12.19 -1.07
CA GLY A 39 20.13 10.91 -1.72
C GLY A 39 18.96 10.96 -2.68
N SER A 40 18.85 9.93 -3.49
CA SER A 40 17.74 9.72 -4.44
C SER A 40 17.06 8.42 -4.11
N LEU A 41 15.73 8.44 -4.10
CA LEU A 41 14.86 7.32 -3.77
C LEU A 41 13.79 7.16 -4.83
N SER A 42 13.36 5.94 -5.07
CA SER A 42 12.07 5.68 -5.67
C SER A 42 11.16 4.97 -4.67
N LEU A 43 9.88 5.28 -4.75
CA LEU A 43 8.85 4.65 -3.94
C LEU A 43 7.79 4.07 -4.88
N THR A 44 7.56 2.77 -4.75
CA THR A 44 6.43 2.09 -5.38
C THR A 44 5.38 1.82 -4.32
N ARG A 45 4.16 2.29 -4.55
CA ARG A 45 2.99 2.02 -3.73
C ARG A 45 2.04 1.13 -4.50
N VAL A 46 1.60 0.03 -3.91
CA VAL A 46 0.56 -0.83 -4.47
C VAL A 46 -0.62 -0.80 -3.52
N LEU A 47 -1.73 -0.24 -3.98
CA LEU A 47 -2.93 0.01 -3.19
C LEU A 47 -4.05 -0.92 -3.69
N PHE A 48 -4.70 -1.63 -2.77
CA PHE A 48 -5.73 -2.62 -3.11
C PHE A 48 -6.59 -2.98 -1.90
N PRO A 49 -7.88 -3.34 -2.10
CA PRO A 49 -8.68 -3.94 -1.04
C PRO A 49 -8.22 -5.38 -0.78
N SER A 50 -8.26 -5.82 0.48
CA SER A 50 -8.13 -7.24 0.80
C SER A 50 -9.25 -8.04 0.13
N VAL A 51 -8.99 -9.31 -0.15
CA VAL A 51 -9.98 -10.23 -0.75
C VAL A 51 -10.91 -10.80 0.31
N ASP A 52 -10.36 -11.13 1.47
CA ASP A 52 -11.05 -11.90 2.51
C ASP A 52 -11.47 -11.04 3.71
N GLU A 53 -10.84 -9.89 3.91
CA GLU A 53 -10.97 -9.10 5.13
C GLU A 53 -11.53 -7.70 4.85
N ALA A 54 -12.19 -7.11 5.84
CA ALA A 54 -12.66 -5.72 5.78
C ALA A 54 -11.46 -4.76 5.95
N ALA A 55 -10.56 -4.76 4.96
CA ALA A 55 -9.32 -4.00 4.97
C ALA A 55 -8.95 -3.42 3.60
N PHE A 56 -8.37 -2.23 3.62
CA PHE A 56 -7.63 -1.66 2.50
C PHE A 56 -6.14 -1.76 2.80
N CYS A 57 -5.39 -2.31 1.85
CA CYS A 57 -3.99 -2.63 2.00
C CYS A 57 -3.13 -1.74 1.11
N GLU A 58 -2.02 -1.30 1.64
CA GLU A 58 -1.00 -0.57 0.91
C GLU A 58 0.35 -1.27 1.12
N LYS A 59 0.95 -1.74 0.03
CA LYS A 59 2.31 -2.25 0.00
C LYS A 59 3.25 -1.17 -0.50
N TYR A 60 4.29 -0.91 0.24
CA TYR A 60 5.33 0.06 -0.08
C TYR A 60 6.65 -0.64 -0.39
N ILE A 61 7.33 -0.21 -1.44
CA ILE A 61 8.69 -0.65 -1.78
C ILE A 61 9.53 0.61 -1.96
N LEU A 62 10.43 0.84 -1.02
CA LEU A 62 11.35 1.96 -1.02
C LEU A 62 12.71 1.48 -1.54
N LYS A 63 13.22 2.11 -2.59
CA LYS A 63 14.48 1.74 -3.25
C LYS A 63 15.45 2.90 -3.25
N ASN A 64 16.68 2.64 -2.84
CA ASN A 64 17.78 3.57 -3.00
C ASN A 64 18.24 3.58 -4.45
N THR A 65 17.99 4.68 -5.18
CA THR A 65 18.39 4.84 -6.58
C THR A 65 19.77 5.51 -6.74
N GLY A 66 20.32 5.99 -5.61
CA GLY A 66 21.64 6.63 -5.57
C GLY A 66 22.81 5.65 -5.51
N GLU A 67 24.00 6.20 -5.32
CA GLU A 67 25.28 5.47 -5.23
C GLU A 67 25.83 5.40 -3.80
N LYS A 68 25.19 6.08 -2.85
CA LYS A 68 25.57 6.08 -1.45
C LYS A 68 24.50 5.38 -0.60
N PRO A 69 24.87 4.72 0.49
CA PRO A 69 23.90 4.15 1.42
C PRO A 69 23.07 5.26 2.06
N LEU A 70 21.81 4.95 2.35
CA LEU A 70 20.86 5.84 3.01
C LEU A 70 20.41 5.22 4.33
N TYR A 71 20.40 6.02 5.39
CA TYR A 71 19.76 5.62 6.64
C TYR A 71 18.25 5.83 6.50
N VAL A 72 17.48 4.77 6.67
CA VAL A 72 16.02 4.77 6.50
C VAL A 72 15.37 4.33 7.79
N GLU A 73 14.35 5.08 8.22
CA GLU A 73 13.49 4.71 9.33
C GLU A 73 12.05 4.58 8.83
N ILE A 74 11.46 3.41 9.06
CA ILE A 74 10.07 3.10 8.78
C ILE A 74 9.37 3.00 10.12
N PRO A 75 8.49 3.95 10.50
CA PRO A 75 7.89 3.96 11.81
C PRO A 75 6.87 2.83 11.97
N ARG A 76 6.72 2.37 13.20
CA ARG A 76 5.52 1.66 13.60
C ARG A 76 4.50 2.69 14.10
N ALA A 77 3.35 2.76 13.46
CA ALA A 77 2.30 3.69 13.85
C ALA A 77 0.94 2.99 13.82
N ARG A 78 0.10 3.30 14.82
CA ARG A 78 -1.25 2.74 14.91
C ARG A 78 -2.22 3.78 15.46
N SER A 79 -3.37 3.92 14.80
CA SER A 79 -4.49 4.74 15.25
C SER A 79 -5.76 3.90 15.27
N VAL A 80 -6.57 4.06 16.30
CA VAL A 80 -7.85 3.35 16.43
C VAL A 80 -8.94 4.37 16.72
N ILE A 81 -9.98 4.36 15.89
CA ILE A 81 -11.20 5.14 16.09
C ILE A 81 -12.34 4.19 16.39
N ARG A 82 -13.07 4.45 17.48
CA ARG A 82 -14.28 3.68 17.82
C ARG A 82 -15.52 4.48 17.44
N THR A 83 -16.43 3.83 16.75
CA THR A 83 -17.74 4.42 16.45
C THR A 83 -18.67 4.33 17.66
N ALA A 84 -19.59 5.30 17.80
CA ALA A 84 -20.63 5.21 18.81
C ALA A 84 -21.59 4.05 18.48
N PRO A 85 -22.08 3.28 19.47
CA PRO A 85 -22.97 2.14 19.23
C PRO A 85 -24.21 2.47 18.39
N ALA A 86 -24.78 3.66 18.59
CA ALA A 86 -25.96 4.13 17.86
C ALA A 86 -25.72 4.40 16.36
N LYS A 87 -24.46 4.43 15.91
CA LYS A 87 -24.09 4.66 14.50
C LYS A 87 -23.80 3.37 13.73
N GLY A 88 -23.70 2.24 14.42
CA GLY A 88 -23.43 0.95 13.82
C GLY A 88 -24.68 0.06 13.79
N VAL A 89 -24.82 -0.77 12.77
CA VAL A 89 -25.94 -1.71 12.62
C VAL A 89 -25.90 -2.77 13.74
N GLU A 90 -24.72 -3.16 14.17
CA GLU A 90 -24.50 -4.23 15.15
C GLU A 90 -23.67 -3.75 16.35
N GLY A 91 -23.77 -2.47 16.69
CA GLY A 91 -23.04 -1.85 17.80
C GLY A 91 -21.83 -1.03 17.37
N SER A 92 -20.79 -1.00 18.20
CA SER A 92 -19.57 -0.23 17.94
C SER A 92 -18.61 -0.97 17.03
N TYR A 93 -17.92 -0.20 16.18
CA TYR A 93 -16.85 -0.70 15.33
C TYR A 93 -15.53 -0.01 15.69
N GLU A 94 -14.44 -0.71 15.48
CA GLU A 94 -13.07 -0.18 15.51
C GLU A 94 -12.58 -0.01 14.08
N LEU A 95 -12.21 1.24 13.74
CA LEU A 95 -11.50 1.58 12.50
C LEU A 95 -10.04 1.73 12.85
N VAL A 96 -9.20 0.90 12.26
CA VAL A 96 -7.77 0.82 12.57
C VAL A 96 -6.98 1.26 11.35
N ALA A 97 -6.07 2.20 11.55
CA ALA A 97 -5.02 2.55 10.60
C ALA A 97 -3.68 2.20 11.21
N GLU A 98 -2.85 1.39 10.53
CA GLU A 98 -1.54 1.01 11.05
C GLU A 98 -0.48 0.90 9.96
N ILE A 99 0.77 1.20 10.33
CA ILE A 99 1.96 0.96 9.53
C ILE A 99 2.73 -0.15 10.24
N CYS A 100 2.99 -1.25 9.51
CA CYS A 100 3.80 -2.35 9.97
C CYS A 100 5.26 -2.10 9.59
N GLY A 101 5.90 -1.19 10.34
CA GLY A 101 7.29 -0.81 10.21
C GLY A 101 8.08 -1.23 11.45
N ASP A 102 8.63 -0.26 12.17
CA ASP A 102 9.55 -0.42 13.30
C ASP A 102 10.93 -0.92 12.85
N THR A 103 11.40 -0.37 11.75
CA THR A 103 12.67 -0.76 11.14
C THR A 103 13.51 0.48 10.90
N ALA A 104 14.73 0.45 11.42
CA ALA A 104 15.78 1.40 11.11
C ALA A 104 16.96 0.64 10.48
N LEU A 105 17.35 1.02 9.26
CA LEU A 105 18.37 0.29 8.50
C LEU A 105 19.20 1.19 7.59
N MET A 106 20.39 0.71 7.27
CA MET A 106 21.19 1.28 6.18
C MET A 106 20.82 0.61 4.86
N LEU A 107 20.11 1.33 4.01
CA LEU A 107 19.73 0.87 2.68
C LEU A 107 20.88 1.09 1.71
N ALA A 108 21.55 0.01 1.33
CA ALA A 108 22.70 0.06 0.41
C ALA A 108 22.30 0.64 -0.97
N PRO A 109 23.25 1.10 -1.78
CA PRO A 109 22.98 1.48 -3.15
C PRO A 109 22.25 0.39 -3.92
N ARG A 110 21.18 0.76 -4.64
CA ARG A 110 20.34 -0.13 -5.45
C ARG A 110 19.49 -1.15 -4.64
N ALA A 111 19.66 -1.23 -3.33
CA ALA A 111 18.84 -2.08 -2.47
C ALA A 111 17.44 -1.49 -2.26
N GLU A 112 16.52 -2.36 -1.85
CA GLU A 112 15.13 -1.98 -1.54
C GLU A 112 14.67 -2.61 -0.23
N VAL A 113 13.68 -1.99 0.39
CA VAL A 113 12.98 -2.48 1.57
C VAL A 113 11.47 -2.35 1.34
N ALA A 114 10.72 -3.37 1.75
CA ALA A 114 9.27 -3.37 1.65
C ALA A 114 8.63 -3.35 3.05
N PHE A 115 7.45 -2.70 3.13
CA PHE A 115 6.62 -2.67 4.32
C PHE A 115 5.15 -2.48 3.93
N GLY A 116 4.24 -2.62 4.90
CA GLY A 116 2.80 -2.49 4.68
C GLY A 116 2.16 -1.40 5.54
N ALA A 117 1.08 -0.83 5.03
CA ALA A 117 0.12 -0.06 5.81
C ALA A 117 -1.29 -0.59 5.55
N PHE A 118 -2.14 -0.57 6.59
CA PHE A 118 -3.46 -1.17 6.54
C PHE A 118 -4.50 -0.24 7.16
N PHE A 119 -5.66 -0.18 6.51
CA PHE A 119 -6.85 0.50 7.02
C PHE A 119 -7.93 -0.55 7.12
N SER A 120 -8.34 -0.90 8.34
CA SER A 120 -9.27 -2.00 8.57
C SER A 120 -10.43 -1.60 9.46
N GLY A 121 -11.54 -2.33 9.34
CA GLY A 121 -12.71 -2.18 10.17
C GLY A 121 -13.17 -3.51 10.75
N ARG A 122 -13.53 -3.53 12.04
CA ARG A 122 -14.08 -4.70 12.71
C ARG A 122 -15.08 -4.29 13.79
N ARG A 123 -15.92 -5.20 14.25
CA ARG A 123 -16.70 -4.95 15.47
C ARG A 123 -15.78 -4.79 16.68
N SER A 124 -16.22 -3.96 17.61
CA SER A 124 -15.53 -3.87 18.90
C SER A 124 -15.64 -5.19 19.65
N GLY A 125 -14.49 -5.78 19.97
CA GLY A 125 -14.41 -7.07 20.64
C GLY A 125 -14.01 -8.25 19.75
N ASP A 126 -14.08 -8.11 18.42
CA ASP A 126 -13.56 -9.11 17.50
C ASP A 126 -12.03 -9.15 17.52
N GLU A 127 -11.45 -10.29 17.11
CA GLU A 127 -10.01 -10.44 17.02
C GLU A 127 -9.39 -9.43 16.04
N ALA A 128 -8.15 -9.04 16.33
CA ALA A 128 -7.39 -8.17 15.44
C ALA A 128 -7.03 -8.91 14.15
N LEU A 129 -7.20 -8.24 13.01
CA LEU A 129 -6.79 -8.80 11.72
C LEU A 129 -5.26 -8.93 11.67
N ALA A 130 -4.78 -10.10 11.27
CA ALA A 130 -3.36 -10.36 11.05
C ALA A 130 -3.06 -10.22 9.54
N LEU A 131 -2.79 -8.99 9.10
CA LEU A 131 -2.57 -8.66 7.70
C LEU A 131 -1.09 -8.67 7.34
N ASN A 132 -0.78 -9.23 6.17
CA ASN A 132 0.55 -9.18 5.57
C ASN A 132 0.45 -8.64 4.15
N ALA A 133 1.14 -7.54 3.86
CA ALA A 133 1.00 -6.82 2.59
C ALA A 133 1.39 -7.66 1.36
N ASP A 134 2.38 -8.53 1.47
CA ASP A 134 2.80 -9.40 0.37
C ASP A 134 1.77 -10.49 0.09
N ALA A 135 1.27 -11.14 1.15
CA ALA A 135 0.27 -12.18 1.04
C ALA A 135 -1.07 -11.63 0.51
N GLU A 136 -1.54 -10.49 1.03
CA GLU A 136 -2.77 -9.84 0.57
C GLU A 136 -2.64 -9.36 -0.89
N CYS A 137 -1.49 -8.81 -1.28
CA CYS A 137 -1.22 -8.41 -2.66
C CYS A 137 -1.24 -9.62 -3.61
N ALA A 138 -0.67 -10.75 -3.20
CA ALA A 138 -0.67 -11.99 -3.98
C ALA A 138 -2.10 -12.54 -4.17
N LYS A 139 -2.91 -12.58 -3.10
CA LYS A 139 -4.33 -12.97 -3.17
C LYS A 139 -5.11 -12.07 -4.14
N ARG A 140 -4.95 -10.76 -4.03
CA ARG A 140 -5.63 -9.80 -4.91
C ARG A 140 -5.27 -10.00 -6.37
N ARG A 141 -3.99 -10.16 -6.68
CA ARG A 141 -3.53 -10.42 -8.06
C ARG A 141 -4.04 -11.74 -8.61
N ALA A 142 -4.09 -12.79 -7.78
CA ALA A 142 -4.64 -14.08 -8.17
C ALA A 142 -6.13 -13.96 -8.52
N LEU A 143 -6.91 -13.25 -7.70
CA LEU A 143 -8.34 -13.02 -7.95
C LEU A 143 -8.58 -12.22 -9.23
N VAL A 144 -7.81 -11.16 -9.46
CA VAL A 144 -7.92 -10.36 -10.71
C VAL A 144 -7.56 -11.20 -11.92
N ALA A 145 -6.50 -12.00 -11.86
CA ALA A 145 -6.12 -12.91 -12.92
C ALA A 145 -7.18 -14.01 -13.20
N GLU A 146 -7.90 -14.44 -12.17
CA GLU A 146 -9.05 -15.32 -12.32
C GLU A 146 -10.20 -14.62 -13.06
N TRP A 147 -10.58 -13.41 -12.64
CA TRP A 147 -11.63 -12.64 -13.31
C TRP A 147 -11.33 -12.41 -14.79
N GLN A 148 -10.09 -12.04 -15.13
CA GLN A 148 -9.66 -11.82 -16.52
C GLN A 148 -9.71 -13.09 -17.38
N ARG A 149 -9.67 -14.29 -16.77
CA ARG A 149 -9.81 -15.56 -17.50
C ARG A 149 -11.24 -16.05 -17.63
N ASN A 150 -12.13 -15.64 -16.72
CA ASN A 150 -13.50 -16.15 -16.66
C ASN A 150 -14.36 -15.67 -17.83
N LEU A 151 -14.12 -14.47 -18.31
CA LEU A 151 -14.82 -13.93 -19.46
C LEU A 151 -13.89 -13.02 -20.24
N VAL A 152 -13.62 -13.41 -21.49
CA VAL A 152 -12.79 -12.64 -22.42
C VAL A 152 -13.70 -12.16 -23.55
N LEU A 153 -13.74 -10.85 -23.80
CA LEU A 153 -14.39 -10.26 -24.94
C LEU A 153 -13.34 -10.04 -26.03
N ASP A 154 -13.62 -10.56 -27.23
CA ASP A 154 -12.77 -10.38 -28.42
C ASP A 154 -13.67 -9.89 -29.56
N THR A 155 -13.66 -8.59 -29.80
CA THR A 155 -14.49 -7.93 -30.83
C THR A 155 -13.59 -7.22 -31.86
N PRO A 156 -14.15 -6.85 -33.03
CA PRO A 156 -13.41 -6.03 -33.99
C PRO A 156 -13.03 -4.63 -33.48
N ASP A 157 -13.59 -4.19 -32.34
CA ASP A 157 -13.32 -2.89 -31.73
C ASP A 157 -12.52 -3.02 -30.43
N PRO A 158 -11.20 -2.73 -30.44
CA PRO A 158 -10.36 -2.87 -29.27
C PRO A 158 -10.72 -1.92 -28.11
N VAL A 159 -11.50 -0.86 -28.38
CA VAL A 159 -11.98 0.05 -27.32
C VAL A 159 -13.04 -0.65 -26.47
N ILE A 160 -13.94 -1.40 -27.11
CA ILE A 160 -14.96 -2.21 -26.41
C ILE A 160 -14.29 -3.27 -25.57
N ASP A 161 -13.30 -3.98 -26.11
CA ASP A 161 -12.55 -5.01 -25.38
C ASP A 161 -11.83 -4.44 -24.16
N ALA A 162 -11.18 -3.29 -24.32
CA ALA A 162 -10.51 -2.59 -23.23
C ALA A 162 -11.49 -2.11 -22.15
N MET A 163 -12.64 -1.58 -22.53
CA MET A 163 -13.70 -1.16 -21.59
C MET A 163 -14.28 -2.33 -20.81
N PHE A 164 -14.36 -3.50 -21.44
CA PHE A 164 -14.88 -4.70 -20.79
C PHE A 164 -13.86 -5.36 -19.84
N ALA A 165 -12.57 -5.29 -20.17
CA ALA A 165 -11.48 -5.85 -19.35
C ALA A 165 -11.18 -4.99 -18.10
N PHE A 166 -11.75 -3.77 -18.00
CA PHE A 166 -11.55 -2.85 -16.90
C PHE A 166 -12.58 -3.08 -15.79
#